data_fe05f8f0232b548f7334bc51f3c3022b
#
_entry.id   fe05f8f0232b548f7334bc51f3c3022b
#
_cell.length_a   1.000
_cell.length_b   1.000
_cell.length_c   1.000
_cell.angle_alpha   90.00
_cell.angle_beta   90.00
_cell.angle_gamma   90.00
#
_symmetry.space_group_name_H-M   'P 1'
#
loop_
_entity.id
_entity.type
_entity.pdbx_description
1 polymer ?
#
loop_
_entity_poly.entity_id
_entity_poly.type
_entity_poly.pdbx_seq_one_letter_code
_entity_poly.pdbx_strand_id
1 'polypeptide(L)'
;MKKMTTLCAGLLFLLSSSVFAEEHLKEALEHANAAAVHGEDGDTAILIGHAKAALEQVLEASIVAKGVAKNHLNEAAKELQESIELANLGHIGSATLHAEAAVKHVKISDKYINSFVIINKP
;
A
#
# COMPACT_ATOMS: atom_id res chain seq x y z
N MET A 1 39.64 -11.50 4.46
CA MET A 1 38.65 -10.90 5.37
C MET A 1 37.80 -9.81 4.74
N LYS A 2 38.33 -8.95 3.86
CA LYS A 2 37.54 -7.87 3.20
C LYS A 2 36.49 -8.38 2.17
N LYS A 3 36.63 -9.61 1.63
CA LYS A 3 35.69 -10.18 0.64
C LYS A 3 34.42 -10.77 1.26
N MET A 4 34.43 -11.12 2.54
CA MET A 4 33.23 -11.68 3.22
C MET A 4 32.24 -10.62 3.66
N THR A 5 32.70 -9.41 3.97
CA THR A 5 31.85 -8.28 4.37
C THR A 5 31.00 -7.75 3.23
N THR A 6 31.50 -7.81 2.00
CA THR A 6 30.77 -7.31 0.82
C THR A 6 29.61 -8.24 0.41
N LEU A 7 29.74 -9.57 0.62
CA LEU A 7 28.69 -10.54 0.36
C LEU A 7 27.53 -10.43 1.37
N CYS A 8 27.83 -10.17 2.64
CA CYS A 8 26.81 -9.99 3.67
C CYS A 8 26.00 -8.71 3.46
N ALA A 9 26.62 -7.63 2.98
CA ALA A 9 25.94 -6.37 2.70
C ALA A 9 24.95 -6.50 1.53
N GLY A 10 25.28 -7.27 0.48
CA GLY A 10 24.38 -7.52 -0.65
C GLY A 10 23.17 -8.39 -0.28
N LEU A 11 23.36 -9.37 0.58
CA LEU A 11 22.27 -10.24 1.05
C LEU A 11 21.31 -9.49 1.99
N LEU A 12 21.82 -8.62 2.86
CA LEU A 12 21.03 -7.77 3.74
C LEU A 12 20.18 -6.76 2.96
N PHE A 13 20.67 -6.24 1.84
CA PHE A 13 19.91 -5.32 1.00
C PHE A 13 18.71 -6.00 0.30
N LEU A 14 18.85 -7.25 -0.15
CA LEU A 14 17.76 -8.02 -0.75
C LEU A 14 16.67 -8.41 0.26
N LEU A 15 17.05 -8.71 1.50
CA LEU A 15 16.13 -8.99 2.60
C LEU A 15 15.43 -7.73 3.08
N SER A 16 16.11 -6.57 3.08
CA SER A 16 15.53 -5.30 3.52
C SER A 16 14.47 -4.76 2.59
N SER A 17 14.55 -5.00 1.27
CA SER A 17 13.54 -4.51 0.32
C SER A 17 12.20 -5.26 0.40
N SER A 18 12.18 -6.55 0.71
CA SER A 18 10.93 -7.30 0.91
C SER A 18 10.27 -6.96 2.25
N VAL A 19 11.04 -6.81 3.31
CA VAL A 19 10.55 -6.34 4.63
C VAL A 19 10.01 -4.91 4.52
N PHE A 20 10.68 -4.05 3.79
CA PHE A 20 10.25 -2.69 3.51
C PHE A 20 8.87 -2.65 2.82
N ALA A 21 8.69 -3.43 1.76
CA ALA A 21 7.41 -3.50 1.06
C ALA A 21 6.27 -4.03 1.96
N GLU A 22 6.53 -5.07 2.75
CA GLU A 22 5.55 -5.68 3.64
C GLU A 22 5.08 -4.71 4.73
N GLU A 23 5.98 -3.96 5.34
CA GLU A 23 5.66 -2.96 6.35
C GLU A 23 4.77 -1.84 5.77
N HIS A 24 5.15 -1.27 4.62
CA HIS A 24 4.35 -0.24 3.96
C HIS A 24 2.99 -0.74 3.50
N LEU A 25 2.88 -1.99 3.04
CA LEU A 25 1.60 -2.60 2.67
C LEU A 25 0.68 -2.78 3.86
N LYS A 26 1.21 -3.17 5.01
CA LYS A 26 0.44 -3.30 6.25
C LYS A 26 -0.13 -1.95 6.67
N GLU A 27 0.70 -0.92 6.71
CA GLU A 27 0.27 0.44 7.05
C GLU A 27 -0.72 1.00 6.02
N ALA A 28 -0.48 0.76 4.73
CA ALA A 28 -1.41 1.15 3.66
C ALA A 28 -2.78 0.51 3.86
N LEU A 29 -2.82 -0.78 4.19
CA LEU A 29 -4.06 -1.51 4.43
C LEU A 29 -4.81 -0.98 5.65
N GLU A 30 -4.11 -0.73 6.75
CA GLU A 30 -4.69 -0.15 7.97
C GLU A 30 -5.33 1.21 7.69
N HIS A 31 -4.59 2.10 7.03
CA HIS A 31 -5.10 3.43 6.71
C HIS A 31 -6.22 3.41 5.66
N ALA A 32 -6.14 2.59 4.63
CA ALA A 32 -7.20 2.48 3.64
C ALA A 32 -8.51 1.93 4.24
N ASN A 33 -8.42 0.94 5.12
CA ASN A 33 -9.57 0.44 5.88
C ASN A 33 -10.16 1.51 6.80
N ALA A 34 -9.32 2.25 7.51
CA ALA A 34 -9.78 3.34 8.37
C ALA A 34 -10.48 4.44 7.56
N ALA A 35 -9.95 4.78 6.39
CA ALA A 35 -10.61 5.74 5.49
C ALA A 35 -12.01 5.26 5.09
N ALA A 36 -12.16 3.99 4.73
CA ALA A 36 -13.46 3.42 4.36
C ALA A 36 -14.45 3.45 5.54
N VAL A 37 -14.03 3.01 6.72
CA VAL A 37 -14.87 3.00 7.93
C VAL A 37 -15.34 4.40 8.31
N HIS A 38 -14.43 5.36 8.36
CA HIS A 38 -14.80 6.75 8.66
C HIS A 38 -15.65 7.38 7.57
N GLY A 39 -15.48 6.95 6.33
CA GLY A 39 -16.36 7.33 5.22
C GLY A 39 -17.79 6.84 5.41
N GLU A 40 -17.98 5.60 5.86
CA GLU A 40 -19.31 5.05 6.21
C GLU A 40 -19.96 5.83 7.36
N ASP A 41 -19.17 6.27 8.32
CA ASP A 41 -19.64 7.06 9.46
C ASP A 41 -19.92 8.54 9.10
N GLY A 42 -19.57 8.99 7.89
CA GLY A 42 -19.75 10.37 7.44
C GLY A 42 -18.64 11.33 7.89
N ASP A 43 -17.54 10.82 8.42
CA ASP A 43 -16.40 11.60 8.93
C ASP A 43 -15.43 11.98 7.81
N THR A 44 -15.82 12.95 6.98
CA THR A 44 -15.09 13.38 5.78
C THR A 44 -13.62 13.75 6.06
N ALA A 45 -13.38 14.55 7.10
CA ALA A 45 -12.02 14.99 7.42
C ALA A 45 -11.11 13.83 7.83
N ILE A 46 -11.64 12.89 8.57
CA ILE A 46 -10.89 11.71 9.02
C ILE A 46 -10.64 10.75 7.84
N LEU A 47 -11.64 10.55 6.97
CA LEU A 47 -11.45 9.81 5.72
C LEU A 47 -10.29 10.39 4.91
N ILE A 48 -10.30 11.71 4.66
CA ILE A 48 -9.24 12.38 3.88
C ILE A 48 -7.86 12.15 4.53
N GLY A 49 -7.76 12.30 5.84
CA GLY A 49 -6.50 12.09 6.57
C GLY A 49 -5.95 10.68 6.39
N HIS A 50 -6.80 9.66 6.56
CA HIS A 50 -6.41 8.27 6.39
C HIS A 50 -6.14 7.91 4.92
N ALA A 51 -6.92 8.43 3.98
CA ALA A 51 -6.69 8.20 2.55
C ALA A 51 -5.32 8.76 2.10
N LYS A 52 -4.95 9.94 2.58
CA LYS A 52 -3.61 10.52 2.33
C LYS A 52 -2.49 9.68 2.91
N ALA A 53 -2.65 9.21 4.16
CA ALA A 53 -1.67 8.34 4.80
C ALA A 53 -1.54 7.00 4.05
N ALA A 54 -2.65 6.40 3.63
CA ALA A 54 -2.64 5.18 2.83
C ALA A 54 -1.93 5.40 1.48
N LEU A 55 -2.21 6.51 0.81
CA LEU A 55 -1.60 6.86 -0.48
C LEU A 55 -0.07 6.93 -0.36
N GLU A 56 0.43 7.60 0.68
CA GLU A 56 1.87 7.69 0.96
C GLU A 56 2.49 6.29 1.08
N GLN A 57 1.88 5.40 1.87
CA GLN A 57 2.38 4.04 2.09
C GLN A 57 2.31 3.19 0.81
N VAL A 58 1.26 3.32 0.02
CA VAL A 58 1.12 2.65 -1.28
C VAL A 58 2.23 3.09 -2.23
N LEU A 59 2.53 4.37 -2.29
CA LEU A 59 3.59 4.90 -3.15
C LEU A 59 4.96 4.39 -2.72
N GLU A 60 5.25 4.35 -1.43
CA GLU A 60 6.49 3.78 -0.89
C GLU A 60 6.63 2.28 -1.24
N ALA A 61 5.58 1.50 -1.04
CA ALA A 61 5.59 0.08 -1.43
C ALA A 61 5.80 -0.11 -2.93
N SER A 62 5.25 0.78 -3.76
CA SER A 62 5.34 0.69 -5.22
C SER A 62 6.75 0.87 -5.77
N ILE A 63 7.64 1.51 -5.00
CA ILE A 63 9.05 1.72 -5.39
C ILE A 63 9.76 0.38 -5.60
N VAL A 64 9.52 -0.58 -4.72
CA VAL A 64 10.19 -1.88 -4.73
C VAL A 64 9.35 -3.00 -5.35
N ALA A 65 8.04 -2.80 -5.50
CA ALA A 65 7.13 -3.78 -6.09
C ALA A 65 7.35 -3.90 -7.60
N LYS A 66 7.06 -5.08 -8.15
CA LYS A 66 7.19 -5.39 -9.58
C LYS A 66 5.98 -6.18 -10.07
N GLY A 67 5.78 -6.19 -11.39
CA GLY A 67 4.77 -7.01 -12.06
C GLY A 67 3.35 -6.72 -11.59
N VAL A 68 2.59 -7.77 -11.33
CA VAL A 68 1.18 -7.69 -10.93
C VAL A 68 1.02 -6.90 -9.63
N ALA A 69 1.90 -7.12 -8.65
CA ALA A 69 1.87 -6.38 -7.38
C ALA A 69 1.98 -4.88 -7.60
N LYS A 70 2.93 -4.44 -8.43
CA LYS A 70 3.10 -3.02 -8.75
C LYS A 70 1.88 -2.44 -9.46
N ASN A 71 1.29 -3.17 -10.40
CA ASN A 71 0.08 -2.72 -11.10
C ASN A 71 -1.07 -2.49 -10.13
N HIS A 72 -1.30 -3.39 -9.18
CA HIS A 72 -2.33 -3.22 -8.16
C HIS A 72 -2.04 -2.07 -7.21
N LEU A 73 -0.77 -1.81 -6.87
CA LEU A 73 -0.41 -0.64 -6.06
C LEU A 73 -0.67 0.66 -6.82
N ASN A 74 -0.41 0.71 -8.11
CA ASN A 74 -0.73 1.88 -8.94
C ASN A 74 -2.24 2.13 -9.00
N GLU A 75 -3.05 1.07 -9.14
CA GLU A 75 -4.51 1.19 -9.07
C GLU A 75 -4.97 1.65 -7.68
N ALA A 76 -4.40 1.09 -6.60
CA ALA A 76 -4.71 1.54 -5.23
C ALA A 76 -4.41 3.02 -5.04
N ALA A 77 -3.27 3.51 -5.54
CA ALA A 77 -2.90 4.93 -5.48
C ALA A 77 -3.92 5.80 -6.20
N LYS A 78 -4.36 5.39 -7.39
CA LYS A 78 -5.40 6.08 -8.15
C LYS A 78 -6.72 6.13 -7.39
N GLU A 79 -7.17 5.01 -6.84
CA GLU A 79 -8.41 4.93 -6.07
C GLU A 79 -8.36 5.85 -4.83
N LEU A 80 -7.22 5.91 -4.14
CA LEU A 80 -7.04 6.79 -2.99
C LEU A 80 -7.06 8.28 -3.39
N GLN A 81 -6.46 8.63 -4.51
CA GLN A 81 -6.53 9.99 -5.05
C GLN A 81 -7.96 10.40 -5.37
N GLU A 82 -8.72 9.54 -6.05
CA GLU A 82 -10.13 9.78 -6.35
C GLU A 82 -10.97 9.88 -5.08
N SER A 83 -10.70 9.03 -4.07
CA SER A 83 -11.35 9.12 -2.76
C SER A 83 -11.14 10.49 -2.12
N ILE A 84 -9.90 10.99 -2.11
CA ILE A 84 -9.55 12.29 -1.53
C ILE A 84 -10.27 13.43 -2.28
N GLU A 85 -10.25 13.40 -3.61
CA GLU A 85 -10.90 14.42 -4.43
C GLU A 85 -12.40 14.47 -4.20
N LEU A 86 -13.06 13.31 -4.22
CA LEU A 86 -14.50 13.20 -4.00
C LEU A 86 -14.90 13.64 -2.59
N ALA A 87 -14.12 13.28 -1.58
CA ALA A 87 -14.33 13.72 -0.21
C ALA A 87 -14.21 15.24 -0.08
N ASN A 88 -13.22 15.86 -0.72
CA ASN A 88 -13.07 17.33 -0.76
C ASN A 88 -14.24 18.04 -1.45
N LEU A 89 -14.88 17.36 -2.41
CA LEU A 89 -16.08 17.87 -3.08
C LEU A 89 -17.38 17.60 -2.30
N GLY A 90 -17.30 16.92 -1.16
CA GLY A 90 -18.46 16.56 -0.35
C GLY A 90 -19.19 15.29 -0.78
N HIS A 91 -18.65 14.54 -1.73
CA HIS A 91 -19.21 13.27 -2.22
C HIS A 91 -18.71 12.08 -1.40
N ILE A 92 -19.05 12.07 -0.10
CA ILE A 92 -18.47 11.12 0.85
C ILE A 92 -18.80 9.65 0.51
N GLY A 93 -20.01 9.37 0.04
CA GLY A 93 -20.40 8.01 -0.36
C GLY A 93 -19.52 7.45 -1.48
N SER A 94 -19.28 8.25 -2.52
CA SER A 94 -18.39 7.86 -3.61
C SER A 94 -16.93 7.76 -3.14
N ALA A 95 -16.50 8.70 -2.30
CA ALA A 95 -15.16 8.67 -1.71
C ALA A 95 -14.91 7.38 -0.91
N THR A 96 -15.92 6.93 -0.15
CA THR A 96 -15.87 5.68 0.62
C THR A 96 -15.70 4.46 -0.31
N LEU A 97 -16.46 4.39 -1.40
CA LEU A 97 -16.34 3.30 -2.37
C LEU A 97 -14.94 3.22 -3.00
N HIS A 98 -14.33 4.37 -3.29
CA HIS A 98 -12.96 4.41 -3.81
C HIS A 98 -11.94 3.98 -2.75
N ALA A 99 -12.12 4.33 -1.47
CA ALA A 99 -11.28 3.83 -0.38
C ALA A 99 -11.38 2.30 -0.25
N GLU A 100 -12.58 1.74 -0.33
CA GLU A 100 -12.80 0.28 -0.35
C GLU A 100 -12.14 -0.41 -1.54
N ALA A 101 -12.20 0.21 -2.72
CA ALA A 101 -11.51 -0.29 -3.91
C ALA A 101 -10.00 -0.32 -3.70
N ALA A 102 -9.43 0.71 -3.08
CA ALA A 102 -8.02 0.74 -2.72
C ALA A 102 -7.64 -0.41 -1.77
N VAL A 103 -8.47 -0.68 -0.76
CA VAL A 103 -8.27 -1.83 0.15
C VAL A 103 -8.14 -3.14 -0.64
N LYS A 104 -9.01 -3.37 -1.62
CA LYS A 104 -8.98 -4.58 -2.45
C LYS A 104 -7.68 -4.69 -3.24
N HIS A 105 -7.24 -3.60 -3.85
CA HIS A 105 -5.99 -3.58 -4.63
C HIS A 105 -4.76 -3.80 -3.74
N VAL A 106 -4.70 -3.21 -2.55
CA VAL A 106 -3.60 -3.42 -1.60
C VAL A 106 -3.54 -4.89 -1.16
N LYS A 107 -4.69 -5.51 -0.85
CA LYS A 107 -4.76 -6.93 -0.48
C LYS A 107 -4.25 -7.84 -1.59
N ILE A 108 -4.62 -7.56 -2.84
CA ILE A 108 -4.16 -8.34 -3.99
C ILE A 108 -2.63 -8.19 -4.13
N SER A 109 -2.11 -6.98 -4.05
CA SER A 109 -0.67 -6.72 -4.11
C SER A 109 0.09 -7.49 -3.03
N ASP A 110 -0.40 -7.44 -1.79
CA ASP A 110 0.19 -8.15 -0.66
C ASP A 110 0.28 -9.66 -0.91
N LYS A 111 -0.80 -10.23 -1.43
CA LYS A 111 -0.84 -11.66 -1.80
C LYS A 111 0.25 -12.03 -2.81
N TYR A 112 0.45 -11.20 -3.86
CA TYR A 112 1.47 -11.46 -4.87
C TYR A 112 2.90 -11.31 -4.32
N ILE A 113 3.15 -10.31 -3.48
CA ILE A 113 4.45 -10.11 -2.84
C ILE A 113 4.77 -11.28 -1.91
N ASN A 114 3.84 -11.68 -1.06
CA ASN A 114 4.03 -12.80 -0.15
C ASN A 114 4.21 -14.13 -0.88
N SER A 115 3.46 -14.38 -1.95
CA SER A 115 3.62 -15.58 -2.76
C SER A 115 5.01 -15.65 -3.40
N PHE A 116 5.53 -14.54 -3.89
CA PHE A 116 6.87 -14.45 -4.46
C PHE A 116 7.96 -14.74 -3.41
N VAL A 117 7.81 -14.20 -2.21
CA VAL A 117 8.74 -14.42 -1.09
C VAL A 117 8.77 -15.91 -0.69
N ILE A 118 7.62 -16.57 -0.60
CA ILE A 118 7.51 -17.99 -0.24
C ILE A 118 8.18 -18.88 -1.30
N ILE A 119 7.96 -18.62 -2.59
CA ILE A 119 8.53 -19.40 -3.71
C ILE A 119 10.05 -19.26 -3.78
N ASN A 120 10.59 -18.07 -3.47
CA ASN A 120 12.02 -17.79 -3.55
C ASN A 120 12.77 -17.91 -2.21
N LYS A 121 12.12 -18.43 -1.19
CA LYS A 121 12.75 -18.65 0.11
C LYS A 121 13.73 -19.84 -0.01
N PRO A 122 15.02 -19.64 0.37
CA PRO A 122 16.02 -20.72 0.29
C PRO A 122 15.73 -21.87 1.25
#